data_71ff142039e7245978c38ed60b88577e
#
_entry.id   71ff142039e7245978c38ed60b88577e
#
_cell.length_a   1.000
_cell.length_b   1.000
_cell.length_c   1.000
_cell.angle_alpha   90.00
_cell.angle_beta   90.00
_cell.angle_gamma   90.00
#
_symmetry.space_group_name_H-M   'P 1'
#
loop_
_entity.id
_entity.type
_entity.pdbx_description
1 polymer ?
#
loop_
_entity_poly.entity_id
_entity_poly.type
_entity_poly.pdbx_seq_one_letter_code
_entity_poly.pdbx_strand_id
1 'polypeptide(L)'
;SLVLLLSYVQEGKGLRILLTGDAGSALIFLVMFIGMLFFAKVNIGYFVAGICAIIVGFTAAWKLNIISGVQRERITALFYPEQYKDVLYQQTNGKIALGSGGWIGEGYLHGSMTQSGSVPVNESDMILTVAGEELGYIGALAVIIILAVLIIRVMTTGLKARDNVGYLMCSGISVMLFAQMFVNIGMELSILPSIGITLPLFSAGGSSSLCIYLALGIEMSVYRFSKPQTNALFYK
;
A
#
# COMPACT_ATOMS: atom_id res chain seq x y z
N SER A 1 1.89 -18.10 -3.84
CA SER A 1 0.57 -18.08 -3.29
C SER A 1 -0.51 -17.58 -4.25
N LEU A 2 -0.50 -18.12 -5.45
CA LEU A 2 -1.60 -17.96 -6.43
C LEU A 2 -2.91 -18.60 -5.93
N VAL A 3 -2.82 -19.47 -4.92
CA VAL A 3 -3.94 -20.23 -4.33
C VAL A 3 -4.92 -19.34 -3.54
N LEU A 4 -4.48 -18.20 -3.06
CA LEU A 4 -5.35 -17.24 -2.35
C LEU A 4 -6.16 -16.31 -3.27
N LEU A 5 -5.91 -16.33 -4.57
CA LEU A 5 -6.63 -15.53 -5.57
C LEU A 5 -7.86 -16.22 -6.16
N LEU A 6 -8.02 -17.52 -5.91
CA LEU A 6 -9.09 -18.32 -6.50
C LEU A 6 -9.90 -19.03 -5.40
N SER A 7 -10.86 -18.34 -4.77
CA SER A 7 -11.92 -19.02 -4.04
C SER A 7 -13.03 -19.39 -5.02
N TYR A 8 -13.26 -20.70 -5.14
CA TYR A 8 -14.33 -21.29 -5.93
C TYR A 8 -15.63 -21.27 -5.12
N VAL A 9 -16.60 -20.50 -5.53
CA VAL A 9 -17.99 -20.62 -5.03
C VAL A 9 -18.87 -21.07 -6.19
N GLN A 10 -19.35 -22.30 -6.09
CA GLN A 10 -20.30 -22.90 -7.01
C GLN A 10 -21.71 -22.55 -6.54
N GLU A 11 -22.31 -21.50 -7.06
CA GLU A 11 -23.76 -21.31 -7.06
C GLU A 11 -24.23 -21.17 -8.50
N GLY A 12 -24.85 -22.21 -8.99
CA GLY A 12 -25.91 -22.40 -9.98
C GLY A 12 -25.97 -21.59 -11.27
N LYS A 13 -25.08 -20.66 -11.61
CA LYS A 13 -25.04 -19.94 -12.90
C LYS A 13 -23.65 -19.38 -13.19
N GLY A 14 -22.85 -20.16 -13.94
CA GLY A 14 -21.61 -19.69 -14.54
C GLY A 14 -20.43 -19.56 -13.58
N LEU A 15 -19.26 -19.90 -14.08
CA LEU A 15 -17.99 -19.75 -13.38
C LEU A 15 -17.73 -18.26 -13.08
N ARG A 16 -18.18 -17.77 -11.92
CA ARG A 16 -17.74 -16.47 -11.42
C ARG A 16 -16.41 -16.72 -10.72
N ILE A 17 -15.33 -16.34 -11.35
CA ILE A 17 -14.04 -16.15 -10.67
C ILE A 17 -14.27 -14.98 -9.70
N LEU A 18 -14.65 -15.32 -8.47
CA LEU A 18 -14.61 -14.36 -7.37
C LEU A 18 -13.12 -14.12 -7.09
N LEU A 19 -12.59 -13.04 -7.62
CA LEU A 19 -11.44 -12.41 -6.99
C LEU A 19 -11.86 -12.20 -5.54
N THR A 20 -11.22 -12.93 -4.63
CA THR A 20 -11.39 -12.74 -3.19
C THR A 20 -11.32 -11.26 -2.92
N GLY A 21 -12.18 -10.72 -2.06
CA GLY A 21 -12.43 -9.30 -1.89
C GLY A 21 -11.24 -8.39 -1.54
N ASP A 22 -10.00 -8.89 -1.62
CA ASP A 22 -8.77 -8.17 -1.36
C ASP A 22 -8.11 -7.67 -2.66
N ALA A 23 -8.81 -6.75 -3.32
CA ALA A 23 -8.26 -6.05 -4.48
C ALA A 23 -7.04 -5.20 -4.13
N GLY A 24 -6.91 -4.78 -2.87
CA GLY A 24 -5.80 -4.00 -2.37
C GLY A 24 -4.49 -4.75 -2.42
N SER A 25 -4.42 -5.92 -1.80
CA SER A 25 -3.23 -6.77 -1.84
C SER A 25 -2.86 -7.17 -3.27
N ALA A 26 -3.84 -7.46 -4.13
CA ALA A 26 -3.59 -7.78 -5.54
C ALA A 26 -2.93 -6.59 -6.28
N LEU A 27 -3.40 -5.38 -6.02
CA LEU A 27 -2.80 -4.16 -6.60
C LEU A 27 -1.35 -3.98 -6.15
N ILE A 28 -1.06 -4.14 -4.85
CA ILE A 28 0.31 -4.03 -4.32
C ILE A 28 1.23 -5.07 -4.95
N PHE A 29 0.80 -6.34 -5.08
CA PHE A 29 1.59 -7.37 -5.74
C PHE A 29 1.86 -7.05 -7.20
N LEU A 30 0.88 -6.49 -7.92
CA LEU A 30 1.03 -6.07 -9.30
C LEU A 30 2.07 -4.95 -9.42
N VAL A 31 1.96 -3.90 -8.59
CA VAL A 31 2.91 -2.78 -8.58
C VAL A 31 4.31 -3.27 -8.21
N MET A 32 4.43 -4.17 -7.22
CA MET A 32 5.69 -4.77 -6.83
C MET A 32 6.32 -5.56 -7.99
N PHE A 33 5.53 -6.38 -8.68
CA PHE A 33 6.01 -7.13 -9.85
C PHE A 33 6.53 -6.22 -10.96
N ILE A 34 5.75 -5.18 -11.31
CA ILE A 34 6.16 -4.18 -12.33
C ILE A 34 7.44 -3.46 -11.88
N GLY A 35 7.50 -3.03 -10.62
CA GLY A 35 8.68 -2.38 -10.07
C GLY A 35 9.92 -3.28 -10.10
N MET A 36 9.79 -4.55 -9.74
CA MET A 36 10.90 -5.50 -9.82
C MET A 36 11.38 -5.72 -11.26
N LEU A 37 10.49 -5.79 -12.25
CA LEU A 37 10.87 -5.88 -13.66
C LEU A 37 11.66 -4.65 -14.11
N PHE A 38 11.26 -3.46 -13.64
CA PHE A 38 11.98 -2.22 -13.89
C PHE A 38 13.41 -2.25 -13.34
N PHE A 39 13.55 -2.64 -12.07
CA PHE A 39 14.88 -2.74 -11.43
C PHE A 39 15.73 -3.90 -11.98
N ALA A 40 15.10 -4.96 -12.47
CA ALA A 40 15.78 -6.06 -13.17
C ALA A 40 16.29 -5.65 -14.57
N LYS A 41 16.07 -4.39 -15.00
CA LYS A 41 16.47 -3.87 -16.31
C LYS A 41 15.98 -4.72 -17.48
N VAL A 42 14.78 -5.25 -17.36
CA VAL A 42 14.12 -5.99 -18.44
C VAL A 42 13.91 -5.05 -19.63
N ASN A 43 14.01 -5.59 -20.85
CA ASN A 43 13.81 -4.80 -22.06
C ASN A 43 12.49 -4.04 -22.01
N ILE A 44 12.54 -2.74 -22.30
CA ILE A 44 11.40 -1.82 -22.22
C ILE A 44 10.19 -2.30 -23.05
N GLY A 45 10.43 -3.07 -24.13
CA GLY A 45 9.38 -3.64 -24.95
C GLY A 45 8.47 -4.61 -24.17
N TYR A 46 9.03 -5.46 -23.33
CA TYR A 46 8.24 -6.36 -22.45
C TYR A 46 7.49 -5.58 -21.38
N PHE A 47 8.10 -4.50 -20.87
CA PHE A 47 7.46 -3.63 -19.90
C PHE A 47 6.23 -2.94 -20.49
N VAL A 48 6.35 -2.35 -21.68
CA VAL A 48 5.24 -1.72 -22.40
C VAL A 48 4.16 -2.75 -22.74
N ALA A 49 4.56 -3.93 -23.25
CA ALA A 49 3.61 -5.00 -23.55
C ALA A 49 2.84 -5.45 -22.31
N GLY A 50 3.52 -5.56 -21.16
CA GLY A 50 2.88 -5.89 -19.87
C GLY A 50 1.85 -4.83 -19.43
N ILE A 51 2.20 -3.55 -19.52
CA ILE A 51 1.27 -2.45 -19.20
C ILE A 51 0.06 -2.48 -20.17
N CYS A 52 0.29 -2.65 -21.46
CA CYS A 52 -0.80 -2.78 -22.45
C CYS A 52 -1.71 -3.97 -22.13
N ALA A 53 -1.15 -5.12 -21.76
CA ALA A 53 -1.92 -6.30 -21.38
C ALA A 53 -2.78 -6.05 -20.13
N ILE A 54 -2.26 -5.32 -19.12
CA ILE A 54 -3.00 -4.94 -17.91
C ILE A 54 -4.17 -4.01 -18.29
N ILE A 55 -3.95 -3.00 -19.14
CA ILE A 55 -5.00 -2.08 -19.55
C ILE A 55 -6.10 -2.82 -20.32
N VAL A 56 -5.71 -3.69 -21.27
CA VAL A 56 -6.66 -4.51 -22.04
C VAL A 56 -7.41 -5.47 -21.11
N GLY A 57 -6.72 -6.14 -20.20
CA GLY A 57 -7.32 -7.04 -19.22
C GLY A 57 -8.31 -6.33 -18.30
N PHE A 58 -7.96 -5.15 -17.79
CA PHE A 58 -8.84 -4.33 -16.96
C PHE A 58 -10.09 -3.88 -17.73
N THR A 59 -9.93 -3.37 -18.96
CA THR A 59 -11.06 -2.94 -19.79
C THR A 59 -11.98 -4.11 -20.18
N ALA A 60 -11.41 -5.28 -20.46
CA ALA A 60 -12.18 -6.49 -20.69
C ALA A 60 -12.95 -6.93 -19.44
N ALA A 61 -12.29 -6.97 -18.27
CA ALA A 61 -12.92 -7.33 -17.02
C ALA A 61 -14.05 -6.36 -16.64
N TRP A 62 -13.87 -5.08 -16.92
CA TRP A 62 -14.90 -4.06 -16.72
C TRP A 62 -16.13 -4.30 -17.62
N LYS A 63 -15.92 -4.53 -18.92
CA LYS A 63 -17.00 -4.77 -19.90
C LYS A 63 -17.73 -6.09 -19.66
N LEU A 64 -17.02 -7.13 -19.25
CA LEU A 64 -17.57 -8.45 -18.98
C LEU A 64 -18.23 -8.56 -17.59
N ASN A 65 -18.29 -7.46 -16.82
CA ASN A 65 -18.83 -7.44 -15.44
C ASN A 65 -18.18 -8.48 -14.52
N ILE A 66 -16.90 -8.78 -14.70
CA ILE A 66 -16.11 -9.69 -13.85
C ILE A 66 -15.77 -9.01 -12.52
N ILE A 67 -15.59 -7.68 -12.54
CA ILE A 67 -15.31 -6.88 -11.35
C ILE A 67 -16.56 -6.85 -10.47
N SER A 68 -16.41 -7.13 -9.17
CA SER A 68 -17.53 -7.15 -8.22
C SER A 68 -18.24 -5.79 -8.17
N GLY A 69 -19.55 -5.80 -7.90
CA GLY A 69 -20.36 -4.58 -7.82
C GLY A 69 -19.78 -3.56 -6.84
N VAL A 70 -19.34 -4.02 -5.67
CA VAL A 70 -18.73 -3.16 -4.62
C VAL A 70 -17.46 -2.46 -5.11
N GLN A 71 -16.57 -3.17 -5.79
CA GLN A 71 -15.35 -2.57 -6.32
C GLN A 71 -15.64 -1.57 -7.43
N ARG A 72 -16.63 -1.88 -8.26
CA ARG A 72 -17.09 -0.97 -9.32
C ARG A 72 -17.70 0.30 -8.75
N GLU A 73 -18.53 0.18 -7.70
CA GLU A 73 -19.09 1.33 -6.99
C GLU A 73 -18.01 2.21 -6.39
N ARG A 74 -16.99 1.65 -5.74
CA ARG A 74 -15.87 2.41 -5.17
C ARG A 74 -15.11 3.19 -6.24
N ILE A 75 -14.87 2.62 -7.41
CA ILE A 75 -14.20 3.32 -8.51
C ILE A 75 -15.13 4.40 -9.11
N THR A 76 -16.40 4.08 -9.33
CA THR A 76 -17.37 5.01 -9.91
C THR A 76 -17.67 6.18 -8.96
N ALA A 77 -17.66 5.94 -7.64
CA ALA A 77 -17.88 6.95 -6.62
C ALA A 77 -16.87 8.12 -6.69
N LEU A 78 -15.63 7.87 -7.11
CA LEU A 78 -14.63 8.93 -7.29
C LEU A 78 -15.02 9.92 -8.38
N PHE A 79 -15.72 9.47 -9.43
CA PHE A 79 -16.14 10.30 -10.57
C PHE A 79 -17.52 10.92 -10.37
N TYR A 80 -18.39 10.24 -9.58
CA TYR A 80 -19.78 10.68 -9.32
C TYR A 80 -20.08 10.69 -7.82
N PRO A 81 -19.40 11.55 -7.03
CA PRO A 81 -19.50 11.54 -5.56
C PRO A 81 -20.92 11.78 -5.03
N GLU A 82 -21.72 12.57 -5.74
CA GLU A 82 -23.09 12.90 -5.32
C GLU A 82 -24.04 11.69 -5.30
N GLN A 83 -23.78 10.68 -6.15
CA GLN A 83 -24.62 9.48 -6.28
C GLN A 83 -24.23 8.37 -5.31
N TYR A 84 -23.00 8.40 -4.77
CA TYR A 84 -22.40 7.34 -3.97
C TYR A 84 -21.91 7.84 -2.61
N LYS A 85 -22.71 8.70 -1.95
CA LYS A 85 -22.34 9.31 -0.66
C LYS A 85 -22.03 8.27 0.42
N ASP A 86 -22.79 7.17 0.47
CA ASP A 86 -22.58 6.10 1.44
C ASP A 86 -21.23 5.39 1.25
N VAL A 87 -20.83 5.17 -0.01
CA VAL A 87 -19.53 4.55 -0.34
C VAL A 87 -18.36 5.46 0.02
N LEU A 88 -18.54 6.78 -0.12
CA LEU A 88 -17.54 7.79 0.19
C LEU A 88 -17.59 8.29 1.63
N TYR A 89 -18.54 7.83 2.44
CA TYR A 89 -18.74 8.31 3.81
C TYR A 89 -17.46 8.28 4.63
N GLN A 90 -16.77 7.14 4.64
CA GLN A 90 -15.50 6.97 5.34
C GLN A 90 -14.42 7.95 4.88
N GLN A 91 -14.23 8.09 3.56
CA GLN A 91 -13.22 8.97 2.99
C GLN A 91 -13.55 10.46 3.22
N THR A 92 -14.84 10.81 3.16
CA THR A 92 -15.30 12.18 3.40
C THR A 92 -15.07 12.59 4.85
N ASN A 93 -15.48 11.74 5.79
CA ASN A 93 -15.23 11.98 7.21
C ASN A 93 -13.75 12.00 7.55
N GLY A 94 -12.95 11.11 6.94
CA GLY A 94 -11.50 11.12 7.08
C GLY A 94 -10.87 12.44 6.64
N LYS A 95 -11.29 13.00 5.50
CA LYS A 95 -10.80 14.32 5.05
C LYS A 95 -11.22 15.46 5.99
N ILE A 96 -12.44 15.42 6.52
CA ILE A 96 -12.91 16.43 7.48
C ILE A 96 -12.08 16.34 8.77
N ALA A 97 -11.87 15.12 9.29
CA ALA A 97 -11.03 14.89 10.47
C ALA A 97 -9.57 15.34 10.25
N LEU A 98 -8.98 14.99 9.09
CA LEU A 98 -7.63 15.44 8.73
C LEU A 98 -7.54 16.98 8.66
N GLY A 99 -8.60 17.65 8.17
CA GLY A 99 -8.68 19.09 8.07
C GLY A 99 -8.93 19.81 9.39
N SER A 100 -9.67 19.18 10.34
CA SER A 100 -9.98 19.76 11.65
C SER A 100 -8.73 19.95 12.53
N GLY A 101 -7.75 19.04 12.39
CA GLY A 101 -6.52 19.11 13.19
C GLY A 101 -5.65 20.35 12.93
N GLY A 102 -5.83 21.06 11.84
CA GLY A 102 -5.02 22.26 11.52
C GLY A 102 -3.52 21.97 11.51
N TRP A 103 -2.70 22.94 11.97
CA TRP A 103 -1.24 22.80 11.96
C TRP A 103 -0.69 21.91 13.08
N ILE A 104 -1.27 21.97 14.30
CA ILE A 104 -0.71 21.41 15.53
C ILE A 104 -1.54 20.23 16.04
N GLY A 105 -2.78 20.08 15.58
CA GLY A 105 -3.72 19.06 16.01
C GLY A 105 -4.58 19.47 17.21
N GLU A 106 -5.61 18.65 17.48
CA GLU A 106 -6.50 18.77 18.63
C GLU A 106 -5.88 18.23 19.93
N GLY A 107 -4.76 17.52 19.82
CA GLY A 107 -4.06 16.86 20.92
C GLY A 107 -4.22 15.35 20.89
N TYR A 108 -3.23 14.65 21.44
CA TYR A 108 -3.20 13.19 21.49
C TYR A 108 -4.43 12.63 22.25
N LEU A 109 -5.16 11.72 21.63
CA LEU A 109 -6.42 11.13 22.11
C LEU A 109 -7.57 12.15 22.32
N HIS A 110 -7.49 13.33 21.72
CA HIS A 110 -8.53 14.35 21.79
C HIS A 110 -9.21 14.62 20.44
N GLY A 111 -8.89 13.84 19.40
CA GLY A 111 -9.51 13.96 18.08
C GLY A 111 -11.03 13.77 18.16
N SER A 112 -11.79 14.81 17.84
CA SER A 112 -13.24 14.83 18.01
C SER A 112 -13.95 13.83 17.08
N MET A 113 -13.50 13.69 15.84
CA MET A 113 -14.10 12.80 14.86
C MET A 113 -13.56 11.36 14.95
N THR A 114 -12.28 11.18 15.21
CA THR A 114 -11.68 9.85 15.32
C THR A 114 -12.10 9.16 16.62
N GLN A 115 -12.20 9.88 17.73
CA GLN A 115 -12.63 9.33 19.03
C GLN A 115 -14.16 9.10 19.09
N SER A 116 -14.96 9.86 18.37
CA SER A 116 -16.42 9.67 18.31
C SER A 116 -16.85 8.47 17.46
N GLY A 117 -15.91 7.81 16.75
CA GLY A 117 -16.23 6.73 15.82
C GLY A 117 -16.86 7.20 14.50
N SER A 118 -16.82 8.51 14.22
CA SER A 118 -17.32 9.08 12.96
C SER A 118 -16.48 8.67 11.76
N VAL A 119 -15.22 8.27 11.99
CA VAL A 119 -14.32 7.69 10.98
C VAL A 119 -14.20 6.19 11.25
N PRO A 120 -14.90 5.32 10.50
CA PRO A 120 -14.80 3.87 10.67
C PRO A 120 -13.41 3.35 10.29
N VAL A 121 -12.94 2.31 11.00
CA VAL A 121 -11.65 1.61 10.71
C VAL A 121 -10.44 2.56 10.74
N ASN A 122 -10.51 3.60 11.58
CA ASN A 122 -9.47 4.63 11.74
C ASN A 122 -8.10 4.06 12.17
N GLU A 123 -8.09 2.98 12.98
CA GLU A 123 -6.85 2.36 13.48
C GLU A 123 -6.07 1.57 12.42
N SER A 124 -6.73 1.12 11.34
CA SER A 124 -6.07 0.32 10.30
C SER A 124 -5.83 1.10 9.01
N ASP A 125 -6.90 1.46 8.32
CA ASP A 125 -6.79 1.97 6.95
C ASP A 125 -6.69 3.50 6.88
N MET A 126 -7.13 4.21 7.96
CA MET A 126 -7.22 5.66 8.04
C MET A 126 -6.34 6.26 9.16
N ILE A 127 -5.20 5.62 9.44
CA ILE A 127 -4.32 6.02 10.56
C ILE A 127 -3.67 7.40 10.35
N LEU A 128 -3.41 7.79 9.11
CA LEU A 128 -2.87 9.12 8.81
C LEU A 128 -3.91 10.22 9.10
N THR A 129 -5.20 9.90 8.94
CA THR A 129 -6.30 10.77 9.37
C THR A 129 -6.25 11.03 10.88
N VAL A 130 -6.05 9.96 11.68
CA VAL A 130 -5.88 10.09 13.14
C VAL A 130 -4.66 10.95 13.46
N ALA A 131 -3.53 10.67 12.83
CA ALA A 131 -2.32 11.47 13.02
C ALA A 131 -2.54 12.94 12.62
N GLY A 132 -3.30 13.21 11.57
CA GLY A 132 -3.60 14.56 11.12
C GLY A 132 -4.58 15.31 12.02
N GLU A 133 -5.59 14.64 12.59
CA GLU A 133 -6.52 15.25 13.53
C GLU A 133 -5.85 15.51 14.89
N GLU A 134 -5.15 14.53 15.44
CA GLU A 134 -4.58 14.61 16.80
C GLU A 134 -3.24 15.37 16.84
N LEU A 135 -2.36 15.19 15.86
CA LEU A 135 -1.02 15.79 15.81
C LEU A 135 -0.90 16.91 14.77
N GLY A 136 -1.97 17.16 14.04
CA GLY A 136 -2.02 18.18 13.00
C GLY A 136 -1.24 17.82 11.74
N TYR A 137 -1.19 18.79 10.83
CA TYR A 137 -0.47 18.65 9.57
C TYR A 137 1.03 18.31 9.78
N ILE A 138 1.65 18.89 10.83
CA ILE A 138 3.05 18.64 11.17
C ILE A 138 3.25 17.17 11.55
N GLY A 139 2.34 16.57 12.34
CA GLY A 139 2.41 15.18 12.73
C GLY A 139 2.23 14.23 11.54
N ALA A 140 1.21 14.48 10.70
CA ALA A 140 0.98 13.70 9.49
C ALA A 140 2.19 13.76 8.52
N LEU A 141 2.76 14.95 8.34
CA LEU A 141 3.94 15.14 7.50
C LEU A 141 5.17 14.41 8.09
N ALA A 142 5.36 14.43 9.40
CA ALA A 142 6.44 13.71 10.07
C ALA A 142 6.35 12.20 9.81
N VAL A 143 5.15 11.59 9.89
CA VAL A 143 4.92 10.18 9.57
C VAL A 143 5.33 9.89 8.12
N ILE A 144 4.91 10.71 7.16
CA ILE A 144 5.26 10.55 5.74
C ILE A 144 6.77 10.65 5.53
N ILE A 145 7.43 11.62 6.16
CA ILE A 145 8.89 11.80 6.07
C ILE A 145 9.64 10.59 6.63
N ILE A 146 9.24 10.07 7.79
CA ILE A 146 9.87 8.89 8.41
C ILE A 146 9.76 7.69 7.48
N LEU A 147 8.59 7.44 6.90
CA LEU A 147 8.39 6.36 5.92
C LEU A 147 9.22 6.57 4.66
N ALA A 148 9.27 7.77 4.12
CA ALA A 148 10.08 8.10 2.95
C ALA A 148 11.58 7.85 3.22
N VAL A 149 12.09 8.26 4.38
CA VAL A 149 13.47 7.98 4.81
C VAL A 149 13.73 6.48 4.91
N LEU A 150 12.80 5.71 5.47
CA LEU A 150 12.90 4.25 5.54
C LEU A 150 12.99 3.63 4.13
N ILE A 151 12.09 4.01 3.23
CA ILE A 151 12.06 3.51 1.84
C ILE A 151 13.39 3.82 1.12
N ILE A 152 13.89 5.05 1.26
CA ILE A 152 15.17 5.47 0.68
C ILE A 152 16.32 4.64 1.29
N ARG A 153 16.29 4.36 2.59
CA ARG A 153 17.31 3.51 3.26
C ARG A 153 17.30 2.08 2.72
N VAL A 154 16.14 1.46 2.61
CA VAL A 154 16.01 0.11 2.02
C VAL A 154 16.55 0.10 0.59
N MET A 155 16.17 1.10 -0.22
CA MET A 155 16.66 1.22 -1.60
C MET A 155 18.17 1.42 -1.67
N THR A 156 18.73 2.28 -0.82
CA THR A 156 20.20 2.51 -0.79
C THR A 156 20.97 1.28 -0.31
N THR A 157 20.38 0.45 0.56
CA THR A 157 20.95 -0.86 0.92
C THR A 157 21.02 -1.77 -0.31
N GLY A 158 19.92 -1.84 -1.08
CA GLY A 158 19.89 -2.61 -2.33
C GLY A 158 20.95 -2.16 -3.34
N LEU A 159 21.07 -0.84 -3.54
CA LEU A 159 22.09 -0.29 -4.47
C LEU A 159 23.54 -0.61 -4.07
N LYS A 160 23.80 -0.90 -2.79
CA LYS A 160 25.10 -1.28 -2.24
C LYS A 160 25.24 -2.79 -2.05
N ALA A 161 24.25 -3.58 -2.44
CA ALA A 161 24.30 -5.03 -2.32
C ALA A 161 25.44 -5.63 -3.17
N ARG A 162 26.05 -6.70 -2.67
CA ARG A 162 27.17 -7.38 -3.35
C ARG A 162 26.73 -8.19 -4.56
N ASP A 163 25.47 -8.63 -4.55
CA ASP A 163 24.89 -9.53 -5.53
C ASP A 163 23.56 -8.99 -6.08
N ASN A 164 23.20 -9.45 -7.26
CA ASN A 164 21.95 -9.04 -7.91
C ASN A 164 20.71 -9.51 -7.15
N VAL A 165 20.81 -10.59 -6.37
CA VAL A 165 19.66 -11.09 -5.58
C VAL A 165 19.34 -10.12 -4.46
N GLY A 166 20.35 -9.69 -3.68
CA GLY A 166 20.17 -8.70 -2.63
C GLY A 166 19.66 -7.36 -3.18
N TYR A 167 20.18 -6.93 -4.34
CA TYR A 167 19.68 -5.74 -5.03
C TYR A 167 18.19 -5.84 -5.38
N LEU A 168 17.77 -6.93 -6.01
CA LEU A 168 16.37 -7.13 -6.41
C LEU A 168 15.44 -7.30 -5.20
N MET A 169 15.87 -8.00 -4.14
CA MET A 169 15.10 -8.13 -2.91
C MET A 169 14.82 -6.78 -2.26
N CYS A 170 15.86 -5.96 -2.05
CA CYS A 170 15.70 -4.63 -1.46
C CYS A 170 14.88 -3.69 -2.37
N SER A 171 15.05 -3.79 -3.69
CA SER A 171 14.24 -3.03 -4.64
C SER A 171 12.77 -3.42 -4.57
N GLY A 172 12.45 -4.72 -4.49
CA GLY A 172 11.09 -5.22 -4.31
C GLY A 172 10.45 -4.75 -3.01
N ILE A 173 11.19 -4.80 -1.89
CA ILE A 173 10.74 -4.30 -0.59
C ILE A 173 10.48 -2.78 -0.65
N SER A 174 11.38 -2.01 -1.27
CA SER A 174 11.22 -0.56 -1.42
C SER A 174 9.98 -0.21 -2.23
N VAL A 175 9.73 -0.91 -3.34
CA VAL A 175 8.55 -0.72 -4.18
C VAL A 175 7.27 -1.08 -3.40
N MET A 176 7.29 -2.17 -2.65
CA MET A 176 6.15 -2.59 -1.82
C MET A 176 5.79 -1.51 -0.79
N LEU A 177 6.76 -1.05 -0.01
CA LEU A 177 6.55 -0.02 1.02
C LEU A 177 6.09 1.31 0.39
N PHE A 178 6.68 1.71 -0.73
CA PHE A 178 6.28 2.91 -1.46
C PHE A 178 4.84 2.79 -1.99
N ALA A 179 4.49 1.66 -2.59
CA ALA A 179 3.15 1.44 -3.11
C ALA A 179 2.08 1.46 -2.00
N GLN A 180 2.34 0.80 -0.86
CA GLN A 180 1.44 0.83 0.29
C GLN A 180 1.27 2.25 0.83
N MET A 181 2.36 2.98 1.05
CA MET A 181 2.32 4.38 1.48
C MET A 181 1.54 5.27 0.51
N PHE A 182 1.86 5.18 -0.78
CA PHE A 182 1.22 6.00 -1.82
C PHE A 182 -0.27 5.73 -1.95
N VAL A 183 -0.67 4.45 -1.95
CA VAL A 183 -2.08 4.07 -2.08
C VAL A 183 -2.86 4.44 -0.83
N ASN A 184 -2.31 4.21 0.38
CA ASN A 184 -2.97 4.60 1.63
C ASN A 184 -3.19 6.11 1.70
N ILE A 185 -2.16 6.94 1.49
CA ILE A 185 -2.30 8.40 1.44
C ILE A 185 -3.30 8.83 0.36
N GLY A 186 -3.25 8.21 -0.82
CA GLY A 186 -4.18 8.49 -1.91
C GLY A 186 -5.64 8.18 -1.57
N MET A 187 -5.88 7.10 -0.81
CA MET A 187 -7.22 6.77 -0.30
C MET A 187 -7.71 7.79 0.72
N GLU A 188 -6.89 8.18 1.67
CA GLU A 188 -7.26 9.15 2.72
C GLU A 188 -7.54 10.54 2.14
N LEU A 189 -6.82 10.93 1.10
CA LEU A 189 -7.08 12.16 0.35
C LEU A 189 -8.22 12.05 -0.66
N SER A 190 -8.88 10.89 -0.78
CA SER A 190 -9.90 10.58 -1.80
C SER A 190 -9.44 10.80 -3.25
N ILE A 191 -8.16 10.64 -3.51
CA ILE A 191 -7.59 10.60 -4.87
C ILE A 191 -7.74 9.19 -5.44
N LEU A 192 -7.62 8.17 -4.57
CA LEU A 192 -7.80 6.76 -4.90
C LEU A 192 -9.04 6.20 -4.18
N PRO A 193 -9.67 5.14 -4.74
CA PRO A 193 -10.78 4.48 -4.09
C PRO A 193 -10.34 3.82 -2.77
N SER A 194 -11.25 3.69 -1.80
CA SER A 194 -10.97 2.97 -0.56
C SER A 194 -10.80 1.47 -0.84
N ILE A 195 -9.58 0.96 -0.71
CA ILE A 195 -9.22 -0.44 -1.04
C ILE A 195 -8.80 -1.23 0.20
N GLY A 196 -8.69 -0.59 1.36
CA GLY A 196 -8.32 -1.26 2.62
C GLY A 196 -6.83 -1.59 2.70
N ILE A 197 -5.94 -0.70 2.28
CA ILE A 197 -4.50 -0.86 2.39
C ILE A 197 -3.98 -0.11 3.59
N THR A 198 -3.27 -0.83 4.46
CA THR A 198 -2.67 -0.29 5.68
C THR A 198 -1.43 0.56 5.39
N LEU A 199 -1.20 1.60 6.20
CA LEU A 199 0.04 2.37 6.16
C LEU A 199 1.18 1.57 6.82
N PRO A 200 2.32 1.35 6.14
CA PRO A 200 3.41 0.55 6.68
C PRO A 200 3.88 1.01 8.07
N LEU A 201 4.01 0.09 9.01
CA LEU A 201 4.50 0.27 10.38
C LEU A 201 3.62 1.15 11.30
N PHE A 202 2.68 1.91 10.78
CA PHE A 202 1.83 2.80 11.57
C PHE A 202 0.43 2.22 11.81
N SER A 203 -0.13 1.49 10.84
CA SER A 203 -1.47 0.91 10.97
C SER A 203 -1.51 -0.32 11.87
N ALA A 204 -2.61 -0.49 12.59
CA ALA A 204 -2.91 -1.66 13.40
C ALA A 204 -3.32 -2.86 12.52
N GLY A 205 -2.35 -3.45 11.82
CA GLY A 205 -2.55 -4.62 10.94
C GLY A 205 -1.61 -5.76 11.32
N GLY A 206 -2.06 -6.75 12.08
CA GLY A 206 -1.19 -7.83 12.60
C GLY A 206 -0.43 -8.59 11.51
N SER A 207 -1.10 -9.04 10.45
CA SER A 207 -0.48 -9.76 9.33
C SER A 207 0.39 -8.83 8.47
N SER A 208 -0.06 -7.60 8.23
CA SER A 208 0.70 -6.60 7.48
C SER A 208 2.00 -6.24 8.20
N SER A 209 1.93 -5.96 9.51
CA SER A 209 3.10 -5.67 10.32
C SER A 209 4.11 -6.82 10.34
N LEU A 210 3.64 -8.07 10.50
CA LEU A 210 4.50 -9.24 10.44
C LEU A 210 5.25 -9.34 9.11
N CYS A 211 4.55 -9.18 7.99
CA CYS A 211 5.15 -9.22 6.66
C CYS A 211 6.21 -8.11 6.48
N ILE A 212 5.93 -6.89 6.97
CA ILE A 212 6.86 -5.77 6.87
C ILE A 212 8.11 -6.02 7.73
N TYR A 213 7.96 -6.51 8.97
CA TYR A 213 9.12 -6.84 9.81
C TYR A 213 9.96 -7.97 9.22
N LEU A 214 9.35 -8.98 8.61
CA LEU A 214 10.08 -10.03 7.89
C LEU A 214 10.84 -9.45 6.68
N ALA A 215 10.21 -8.56 5.91
CA ALA A 215 10.85 -7.91 4.79
C ALA A 215 12.04 -7.03 5.23
N LEU A 216 11.91 -6.27 6.31
CA LEU A 216 13.00 -5.49 6.89
C LEU A 216 14.12 -6.39 7.45
N GLY A 217 13.76 -7.56 8.01
CA GLY A 217 14.75 -8.57 8.43
C GLY A 217 15.60 -9.08 7.25
N ILE A 218 14.99 -9.31 6.09
CA ILE A 218 15.70 -9.67 4.85
C ILE A 218 16.63 -8.52 4.42
N GLU A 219 16.14 -7.28 4.42
CA GLU A 219 16.94 -6.09 4.11
C GLU A 219 18.16 -5.96 5.03
N MET A 220 17.99 -6.12 6.34
CA MET A 220 19.07 -6.10 7.30
C MET A 220 20.09 -7.20 7.07
N SER A 221 19.67 -8.38 6.61
CA SER A 221 20.57 -9.45 6.20
C SER A 221 21.41 -9.02 4.99
N VAL A 222 20.79 -8.47 3.93
CA VAL A 222 21.51 -7.95 2.76
C VAL A 222 22.50 -6.87 3.16
N TYR A 223 22.08 -5.93 4.02
CA TYR A 223 22.97 -4.88 4.51
C TYR A 223 24.20 -5.43 5.23
N ARG A 224 24.01 -6.44 6.10
CA ARG A 224 25.11 -7.10 6.83
C ARG A 224 26.09 -7.78 5.88
N PHE A 225 25.61 -8.51 4.87
CA PHE A 225 26.45 -9.19 3.88
C PHE A 225 27.14 -8.21 2.92
N SER A 226 26.60 -7.03 2.73
CA SER A 226 27.16 -6.01 1.84
C SER A 226 28.32 -5.24 2.46
N LYS A 227 28.47 -5.25 3.80
CA LYS A 227 29.62 -4.65 4.47
C LYS A 227 30.88 -5.49 4.24
N PRO A 228 32.03 -4.88 3.88
CA PRO A 228 33.29 -5.61 3.86
C PRO A 228 33.54 -6.17 5.27
N GLN A 229 33.87 -7.46 5.36
CA GLN A 229 34.25 -8.08 6.63
C GLN A 229 35.60 -7.47 7.08
N THR A 230 35.52 -6.50 7.99
CA THR A 230 36.70 -5.87 8.59
C THR A 230 37.37 -6.79 9.63
N ASN A 231 36.96 -8.06 9.74
CA ASN A 231 37.39 -8.98 10.81
C ASN A 231 38.39 -10.04 10.37
N ALA A 232 39.32 -9.70 9.48
CA ALA A 232 40.50 -10.56 9.26
C ALA A 232 41.65 -10.33 10.28
N LEU A 233 41.46 -9.45 11.27
CA LEU A 233 42.56 -9.07 12.19
C LEU A 233 42.48 -9.72 13.58
N PHE A 234 41.49 -10.56 13.88
CA PHE A 234 41.36 -11.17 15.21
C PHE A 234 41.50 -12.70 15.26
N TYR A 235 41.91 -13.34 14.17
CA TYR A 235 42.34 -14.74 14.19
C TYR A 235 43.77 -14.84 13.65
N LYS A 236 44.75 -14.53 14.51
CA LYS A 236 46.11 -15.06 14.48
C LYS A 236 46.41 -15.70 15.82
#